data_9e4fd561a297b50118fdd00a057ed5c8
#
_entry.id   9e4fd561a297b50118fdd00a057ed5c8
#
_cell.length_a   1.000
_cell.length_b   1.000
_cell.length_c   1.000
_cell.angle_alpha   90.00
_cell.angle_beta   90.00
_cell.angle_gamma   90.00
#
_symmetry.space_group_name_H-M   'P 1'
#
loop_
_entity.id
_entity.type
_entity.pdbx_description
1 polymer ?
#
loop_
_entity_poly.entity_id
_entity_poly.type
_entity_poly.pdbx_seq_one_letter_code
_entity_poly.pdbx_strand_id
1 'polypeptide(L)'
;MDVRELAYTPNVGAPAGVEVMELADLYERARRHGNDPYVPSRPAFHQLIGARDRPVRMWVDFVEQELRPGSWLWIRPGQVQRFGSGLATADGVIVLFEAGFLPPATVSAAHMDPPYEQRPLVPRGADAEAVTRAVDHLRHEYGAMASLPLTAHTEVLRALLSVLLVRLAAVREPAPDAATASGTFRRFHAAVERDHAVTRRVEEYAAALGYSPRTLTRAALAATGRTAKQYVDDRVLLEAKRLLWHSGLPAREVAARLGFADASDFTKFFRLRAGETPGAFRAGPSKDAGPSKNARPSKNAGPSKSAKEAEANG
;
A
#
# COMPACT_ATOMS: atom_id res chain seq x y z
N MET A 1 -11.84 7.12 16.59
CA MET A 1 -12.54 7.05 15.30
C MET A 1 -12.52 5.59 14.90
N ASP A 2 -13.68 4.95 14.86
CA ASP A 2 -13.76 3.51 14.59
C ASP A 2 -13.54 3.28 13.10
N VAL A 3 -12.59 2.41 12.74
CA VAL A 3 -12.39 2.05 11.34
C VAL A 3 -13.20 0.83 11.01
N ARG A 4 -14.03 0.99 10.01
CA ARG A 4 -14.94 -0.05 9.58
C ARG A 4 -14.21 -1.09 8.73
N GLU A 5 -14.33 -2.36 9.11
CA GLU A 5 -13.92 -3.45 8.22
C GLU A 5 -14.94 -3.61 7.09
N LEU A 6 -14.45 -3.66 5.85
CA LEU A 6 -15.28 -3.83 4.67
C LEU A 6 -15.05 -5.23 4.10
N ALA A 7 -16.05 -6.10 4.25
CA ALA A 7 -16.08 -7.35 3.49
C ALA A 7 -16.39 -7.06 2.00
N TYR A 8 -15.89 -7.92 1.13
CA TYR A 8 -16.29 -7.89 -0.27
C TYR A 8 -17.77 -8.33 -0.38
N THR A 9 -18.57 -7.46 -0.96
CA THR A 9 -19.99 -7.75 -1.21
C THR A 9 -20.27 -7.43 -2.68
N PRO A 10 -20.43 -8.44 -3.54
CA PRO A 10 -20.66 -8.21 -4.97
C PRO A 10 -22.03 -7.53 -5.18
N ASN A 11 -22.13 -6.75 -6.25
CA ASN A 11 -23.43 -6.26 -6.71
C ASN A 11 -24.29 -7.44 -7.19
N VAL A 12 -25.60 -7.32 -7.03
CA VAL A 12 -26.56 -8.36 -7.49
C VAL A 12 -26.41 -8.56 -9.00
N GLY A 13 -26.15 -9.80 -9.41
CA GLY A 13 -25.95 -10.17 -10.80
C GLY A 13 -24.54 -9.93 -11.36
N ALA A 14 -23.61 -9.35 -10.56
CA ALA A 14 -22.23 -9.20 -10.97
C ALA A 14 -21.45 -10.53 -10.87
N PRO A 15 -20.38 -10.73 -11.66
CA PRO A 15 -19.47 -11.84 -11.50
C PRO A 15 -18.89 -11.88 -10.10
N ALA A 16 -18.80 -13.08 -9.53
CA ALA A 16 -18.21 -13.24 -8.19
C ALA A 16 -16.72 -12.89 -8.18
N GLY A 17 -16.29 -12.17 -7.17
CA GLY A 17 -14.89 -11.95 -6.88
C GLY A 17 -14.23 -10.76 -7.59
N VAL A 18 -14.89 -10.08 -8.52
CA VAL A 18 -14.37 -8.89 -9.19
C VAL A 18 -15.47 -7.87 -9.51
N GLU A 19 -15.17 -6.57 -9.35
CA GLU A 19 -16.00 -5.45 -9.81
C GLU A 19 -15.14 -4.40 -10.51
N VAL A 20 -15.66 -3.83 -11.59
CA VAL A 20 -15.02 -2.74 -12.33
C VAL A 20 -16.02 -1.61 -12.48
N MET A 21 -15.66 -0.39 -12.10
CA MET A 21 -16.54 0.77 -12.18
C MET A 21 -15.76 2.07 -12.38
N GLU A 22 -16.46 3.12 -12.78
CA GLU A 22 -15.92 4.46 -12.73
C GLU A 22 -15.71 4.89 -11.27
N LEU A 23 -14.68 5.69 -11.04
CA LEU A 23 -14.35 6.12 -9.69
C LEU A 23 -15.44 6.99 -9.06
N ALA A 24 -16.15 7.76 -9.88
CA ALA A 24 -17.31 8.55 -9.44
C ALA A 24 -18.46 7.66 -8.91
N ASP A 25 -18.64 6.47 -9.47
CA ASP A 25 -19.70 5.54 -9.06
C ASP A 25 -19.44 4.87 -7.72
N LEU A 26 -18.18 4.89 -7.27
CA LEU A 26 -17.78 4.30 -5.98
C LEU A 26 -18.52 4.93 -4.80
N TYR A 27 -18.81 6.23 -4.87
CA TYR A 27 -19.53 6.92 -3.80
C TYR A 27 -20.95 6.35 -3.65
N GLU A 28 -21.69 6.21 -4.74
CA GLU A 28 -23.05 5.65 -4.70
C GLU A 28 -23.04 4.16 -4.36
N ARG A 29 -22.05 3.43 -4.84
CA ARG A 29 -21.85 2.02 -4.43
C ARG A 29 -21.61 1.90 -2.94
N ALA A 30 -20.72 2.70 -2.39
CA ALA A 30 -20.42 2.69 -0.96
C ALA A 30 -21.66 2.99 -0.12
N ARG A 31 -22.44 4.01 -0.49
CA ARG A 31 -23.70 4.36 0.17
C ARG A 31 -24.74 3.22 0.15
N ARG A 32 -24.90 2.55 -0.98
CA ARG A 32 -25.82 1.39 -1.09
C ARG A 32 -25.46 0.27 -0.11
N HIS A 33 -24.18 0.10 0.20
CA HIS A 33 -23.70 -0.85 1.20
C HIS A 33 -23.58 -0.24 2.61
N GLY A 34 -24.16 0.94 2.85
CA GLY A 34 -24.12 1.63 4.13
C GLY A 34 -22.72 2.09 4.55
N ASN A 35 -21.84 2.37 3.59
CA ASN A 35 -20.47 2.83 3.79
C ASN A 35 -20.31 4.28 3.33
N ASP A 36 -19.31 4.96 3.90
CA ASP A 36 -18.87 6.29 3.48
C ASP A 36 -17.38 6.20 3.10
N PRO A 37 -17.02 6.43 1.83
CA PRO A 37 -15.63 6.35 1.37
C PRO A 37 -14.72 7.44 1.96
N TYR A 38 -15.28 8.50 2.55
CA TYR A 38 -14.53 9.57 3.20
C TYR A 38 -14.18 9.25 4.66
N VAL A 39 -14.73 8.18 5.21
CA VAL A 39 -14.40 7.69 6.54
C VAL A 39 -13.34 6.59 6.43
N PRO A 40 -12.34 6.54 7.32
CA PRO A 40 -11.36 5.48 7.32
C PRO A 40 -11.99 4.09 7.35
N SER A 41 -11.58 3.25 6.41
CA SER A 41 -12.07 1.86 6.28
C SER A 41 -10.91 0.91 5.99
N ARG A 42 -11.13 -0.38 6.32
CA ARG A 42 -10.17 -1.48 6.09
C ARG A 42 -10.83 -2.54 5.20
N PRO A 43 -10.63 -2.48 3.89
CA PRO A 43 -11.15 -3.51 2.99
C PRO A 43 -10.48 -4.87 3.23
N ALA A 44 -11.26 -5.95 3.19
CA ALA A 44 -10.76 -7.33 3.16
C ALA A 44 -10.45 -7.81 1.72
N PHE A 45 -10.49 -6.91 0.75
CA PHE A 45 -10.30 -7.15 -0.68
C PHE A 45 -9.32 -6.14 -1.28
N HIS A 46 -8.80 -6.46 -2.45
CA HIS A 46 -7.91 -5.58 -3.21
C HIS A 46 -8.70 -4.44 -3.88
N GLN A 47 -8.08 -3.28 -3.97
CA GLN A 47 -8.56 -2.15 -4.76
C GLN A 47 -7.42 -1.65 -5.65
N LEU A 48 -7.66 -1.59 -6.94
CA LEU A 48 -6.75 -1.01 -7.91
C LEU A 48 -7.39 0.25 -8.47
N ILE A 49 -6.77 1.41 -8.24
CA ILE A 49 -7.33 2.73 -8.57
C ILE A 49 -6.45 3.37 -9.62
N GLY A 50 -7.03 3.73 -10.76
CA GLY A 50 -6.39 4.50 -11.83
C GLY A 50 -7.01 5.88 -11.96
N ALA A 51 -6.21 6.94 -11.83
CA ALA A 51 -6.64 8.31 -12.11
C ALA A 51 -6.49 8.60 -13.61
N ARG A 52 -7.52 9.22 -14.25
CA ARG A 52 -7.52 9.51 -15.69
C ARG A 52 -7.11 10.96 -15.95
N ASP A 53 -7.99 11.92 -15.81
CA ASP A 53 -7.74 13.32 -16.18
C ASP A 53 -7.55 14.26 -14.98
N ARG A 54 -8.01 13.85 -13.80
CA ARG A 54 -7.94 14.65 -12.57
C ARG A 54 -7.19 13.92 -11.47
N PRO A 55 -6.42 14.63 -10.64
CA PRO A 55 -5.76 14.01 -9.52
C PRO A 55 -6.76 13.51 -8.48
N VAL A 56 -6.47 12.34 -7.92
CA VAL A 56 -7.26 11.74 -6.84
C VAL A 56 -6.41 11.74 -5.57
N ARG A 57 -6.95 12.33 -4.50
CA ARG A 57 -6.29 12.33 -3.19
C ARG A 57 -6.94 11.32 -2.28
N MET A 58 -6.10 10.58 -1.58
CA MET A 58 -6.54 9.61 -0.59
C MET A 58 -5.45 9.36 0.45
N TRP A 59 -5.82 8.76 1.57
CA TRP A 59 -4.87 8.32 2.59
C TRP A 59 -4.87 6.80 2.63
N VAL A 60 -3.66 6.24 2.65
CA VAL A 60 -3.44 4.79 2.81
C VAL A 60 -2.40 4.60 3.91
N ASP A 61 -2.75 3.83 4.93
CA ASP A 61 -1.87 3.54 6.07
C ASP A 61 -1.19 4.79 6.66
N PHE A 62 -1.97 5.85 6.89
CA PHE A 62 -1.53 7.14 7.48
C PHE A 62 -0.67 8.03 6.56
N VAL A 63 -0.46 7.62 5.30
CA VAL A 63 0.27 8.39 4.30
C VAL A 63 -0.71 8.98 3.29
N GLU A 64 -0.60 10.28 3.05
CA GLU A 64 -1.34 10.91 1.96
C GLU A 64 -0.76 10.50 0.62
N GLN A 65 -1.64 10.10 -0.29
CA GLN A 65 -1.31 9.73 -1.67
C GLN A 65 -2.04 10.68 -2.62
N GLU A 66 -1.29 11.23 -3.56
CA GLU A 66 -1.86 11.97 -4.69
C GLU A 66 -1.65 11.18 -5.98
N LEU A 67 -2.72 10.62 -6.50
CA LEU A 67 -2.70 9.96 -7.80
C LEU A 67 -2.87 11.02 -8.87
N ARG A 68 -1.81 11.28 -9.60
CA ARG A 68 -1.83 12.17 -10.76
C ARG A 68 -2.46 11.47 -11.96
N PRO A 69 -2.93 12.21 -12.97
CA PRO A 69 -3.40 11.63 -14.22
C PRO A 69 -2.44 10.57 -14.78
N GLY A 70 -2.99 9.42 -15.17
CA GLY A 70 -2.24 8.28 -15.68
C GLY A 70 -1.56 7.40 -14.61
N SER A 71 -1.64 7.77 -13.33
CA SER A 71 -1.08 6.96 -12.25
C SER A 71 -2.08 5.97 -11.66
N TRP A 72 -1.53 4.90 -11.08
CA TRP A 72 -2.27 3.79 -10.49
C TRP A 72 -1.84 3.55 -9.04
N LEU A 73 -2.79 3.24 -8.18
CA LEU A 73 -2.51 2.84 -6.80
C LEU A 73 -3.20 1.51 -6.51
N TRP A 74 -2.44 0.60 -5.93
CA TRP A 74 -2.95 -0.69 -5.51
C TRP A 74 -3.04 -0.79 -3.99
N ILE A 75 -4.25 -0.85 -3.47
CA ILE A 75 -4.55 -1.03 -2.05
C ILE A 75 -4.83 -2.51 -1.81
N ARG A 76 -4.20 -3.06 -0.79
CA ARG A 76 -4.28 -4.48 -0.44
C ARG A 76 -5.24 -4.71 0.71
N PRO A 77 -5.75 -5.95 0.84
CA PRO A 77 -6.52 -6.34 2.01
C PRO A 77 -5.82 -5.96 3.32
N GLY A 78 -6.59 -5.43 4.26
CA GLY A 78 -6.09 -5.05 5.57
C GLY A 78 -5.38 -3.68 5.65
N GLN A 79 -5.13 -3.00 4.54
CA GLN A 79 -4.68 -1.61 4.57
C GLN A 79 -5.83 -0.68 4.93
N VAL A 80 -5.50 0.35 5.72
CA VAL A 80 -6.49 1.37 6.06
C VAL A 80 -6.46 2.46 5.02
N GLN A 81 -7.63 2.80 4.51
CA GLN A 81 -7.75 3.82 3.49
C GLN A 81 -8.95 4.74 3.72
N ARG A 82 -8.87 5.94 3.20
CA ARG A 82 -10.00 6.87 3.01
C ARG A 82 -9.74 7.73 1.79
N PHE A 83 -10.78 8.07 1.07
CA PHE A 83 -10.68 9.05 -0.01
C PHE A 83 -10.67 10.48 0.56
N GLY A 84 -10.07 11.40 -0.20
CA GLY A 84 -10.25 12.83 -0.01
C GLY A 84 -11.61 13.30 -0.51
N SER A 85 -11.86 14.61 -0.43
CA SER A 85 -13.07 15.21 -1.01
C SER A 85 -13.09 15.08 -2.53
N GLY A 86 -14.30 15.08 -3.12
CA GLY A 86 -14.47 15.17 -4.56
C GLY A 86 -14.54 13.84 -5.31
N LEU A 87 -14.74 12.72 -4.62
CA LEU A 87 -14.84 11.40 -5.26
C LEU A 87 -15.97 11.34 -6.31
N ALA A 88 -17.10 12.00 -6.07
CA ALA A 88 -18.23 12.04 -7.02
C ALA A 88 -17.91 12.76 -8.34
N THR A 89 -16.83 13.54 -8.40
CA THR A 89 -16.34 14.23 -9.60
C THR A 89 -14.98 13.72 -10.05
N ALA A 90 -14.50 12.67 -9.40
CA ALA A 90 -13.23 12.06 -9.76
C ALA A 90 -13.34 11.33 -11.09
N ASP A 91 -12.33 11.50 -11.94
CA ASP A 91 -12.25 10.81 -13.22
C ASP A 91 -11.20 9.71 -13.13
N GLY A 92 -11.64 8.50 -13.35
CA GLY A 92 -10.79 7.32 -13.24
C GLY A 92 -11.58 6.03 -13.09
N VAL A 93 -10.86 4.95 -12.94
CA VAL A 93 -11.41 3.60 -12.80
C VAL A 93 -10.99 2.99 -11.48
N ILE A 94 -11.87 2.22 -10.88
CA ILE A 94 -11.54 1.37 -9.75
C ILE A 94 -11.91 -0.09 -10.05
N VAL A 95 -10.98 -0.99 -9.75
CA VAL A 95 -11.18 -2.44 -9.82
C VAL A 95 -11.10 -2.99 -8.40
N LEU A 96 -12.18 -3.61 -7.94
CA LEU A 96 -12.26 -4.32 -6.67
C LEU A 96 -12.17 -5.82 -6.94
N PHE A 97 -11.35 -6.55 -6.18
CA PHE A 97 -11.27 -8.00 -6.36
C PHE A 97 -10.83 -8.73 -5.09
N GLU A 98 -11.34 -9.94 -4.91
CA GLU A 98 -11.00 -10.79 -3.77
C GLU A 98 -9.59 -11.36 -3.89
N ALA A 99 -8.93 -11.61 -2.75
CA ALA A 99 -7.57 -12.16 -2.70
C ALA A 99 -7.44 -13.51 -3.45
N GLY A 100 -8.50 -14.33 -3.42
CA GLY A 100 -8.56 -15.64 -4.09
C GLY A 100 -8.98 -15.59 -5.56
N PHE A 101 -9.29 -14.41 -6.11
CA PHE A 101 -9.80 -14.30 -7.48
C PHE A 101 -8.74 -14.61 -8.54
N LEU A 102 -7.48 -14.33 -8.27
CA LEU A 102 -6.39 -14.47 -9.24
C LEU A 102 -5.70 -15.83 -9.17
N PRO A 103 -5.24 -16.38 -10.34
CA PRO A 103 -4.43 -17.57 -10.35
C PRO A 103 -3.09 -17.38 -9.60
N PRO A 104 -2.55 -18.43 -8.95
CA PRO A 104 -1.26 -18.33 -8.26
C PRO A 104 -0.11 -17.87 -9.16
N ALA A 105 -0.12 -18.21 -10.45
CA ALA A 105 0.85 -17.75 -11.43
C ALA A 105 0.82 -16.22 -11.60
N THR A 106 -0.37 -15.60 -11.64
CA THR A 106 -0.54 -14.16 -11.72
C THR A 106 -0.08 -13.48 -10.42
N VAL A 107 -0.45 -14.03 -9.26
CA VAL A 107 0.00 -13.54 -7.95
C VAL A 107 1.52 -13.47 -7.89
N SER A 108 2.20 -14.52 -8.36
CA SER A 108 3.66 -14.57 -8.43
C SER A 108 4.24 -13.57 -9.45
N ALA A 109 3.69 -13.51 -10.66
CA ALA A 109 4.19 -12.65 -11.73
C ALA A 109 3.95 -11.16 -11.46
N ALA A 110 2.81 -10.82 -10.87
CA ALA A 110 2.47 -9.45 -10.50
C ALA A 110 3.20 -8.97 -9.24
N HIS A 111 4.03 -9.82 -8.61
CA HIS A 111 4.69 -9.51 -7.35
C HIS A 111 3.71 -8.87 -6.37
N MET A 112 2.60 -9.58 -6.11
CA MET A 112 1.50 -9.06 -5.29
C MET A 112 1.88 -8.79 -3.84
N ASP A 113 3.04 -9.27 -3.40
CA ASP A 113 3.67 -8.97 -2.13
C ASP A 113 4.73 -7.86 -2.32
N PRO A 114 4.38 -6.58 -2.28
CA PRO A 114 5.36 -5.52 -2.48
C PRO A 114 6.13 -5.24 -1.21
N PRO A 115 7.28 -4.59 -1.33
CA PRO A 115 7.89 -3.93 -0.21
C PRO A 115 6.91 -2.89 0.38
N TYR A 116 7.09 -2.63 1.64
CA TYR A 116 6.26 -1.86 2.56
C TYR A 116 5.87 -0.44 2.10
N GLU A 117 6.64 0.18 1.22
CA GLU A 117 6.34 1.50 0.67
C GLU A 117 5.38 1.40 -0.51
N GLN A 118 4.16 1.88 -0.26
CA GLN A 118 3.16 2.00 -1.29
C GLN A 118 3.34 3.33 -2.01
N ARG A 119 3.68 3.25 -3.30
CA ARG A 119 3.79 4.43 -4.18
C ARG A 119 2.87 4.24 -5.38
N PRO A 120 2.29 5.33 -5.91
CA PRO A 120 1.60 5.27 -7.17
C PRO A 120 2.52 4.75 -8.28
N LEU A 121 2.00 3.85 -9.10
CA LEU A 121 2.65 3.36 -10.32
C LEU A 121 2.35 4.34 -11.44
N VAL A 122 3.36 4.72 -12.21
CA VAL A 122 3.21 5.71 -13.30
C VAL A 122 3.70 5.08 -14.61
N PRO A 123 2.84 4.34 -15.33
CA PRO A 123 3.15 3.83 -16.66
C PRO A 123 3.49 4.99 -17.62
N ARG A 124 4.45 4.78 -18.52
CA ARG A 124 4.86 5.79 -19.49
C ARG A 124 5.01 5.17 -20.88
N GLY A 125 4.84 5.98 -21.92
CA GLY A 125 5.02 5.53 -23.31
C GLY A 125 4.21 4.28 -23.63
N ALA A 126 4.85 3.27 -24.19
CA ALA A 126 4.21 2.01 -24.59
C ALA A 126 3.55 1.25 -23.42
N ASP A 127 4.08 1.37 -22.18
CA ASP A 127 3.47 0.76 -21.01
C ASP A 127 2.16 1.44 -20.63
N ALA A 128 2.08 2.78 -20.74
CA ALA A 128 0.84 3.53 -20.50
C ALA A 128 -0.24 3.10 -21.49
N GLU A 129 0.08 2.99 -22.76
CA GLU A 129 -0.85 2.50 -23.80
C GLU A 129 -1.29 1.05 -23.53
N ALA A 130 -0.36 0.18 -23.13
CA ALA A 130 -0.67 -1.22 -22.84
C ALA A 130 -1.59 -1.36 -21.62
N VAL A 131 -1.37 -0.56 -20.57
CA VAL A 131 -2.23 -0.51 -19.38
C VAL A 131 -3.61 0.05 -19.73
N THR A 132 -3.68 1.12 -20.52
CA THR A 132 -4.96 1.71 -20.98
C THR A 132 -5.78 0.68 -21.76
N ARG A 133 -5.17 0.00 -22.75
CA ARG A 133 -5.87 -1.05 -23.50
C ARG A 133 -6.36 -2.20 -22.61
N ALA A 134 -5.54 -2.61 -21.63
CA ALA A 134 -5.92 -3.69 -20.71
C ALA A 134 -7.11 -3.32 -19.83
N VAL A 135 -7.13 -2.10 -19.29
CA VAL A 135 -8.24 -1.67 -18.44
C VAL A 135 -9.50 -1.38 -19.25
N ASP A 136 -9.40 -0.83 -20.45
CA ASP A 136 -10.55 -0.57 -21.32
C ASP A 136 -11.21 -1.88 -21.75
N HIS A 137 -10.41 -2.91 -22.07
CA HIS A 137 -10.93 -4.24 -22.39
C HIS A 137 -11.61 -4.87 -21.15
N LEU A 138 -10.97 -4.79 -19.98
CA LEU A 138 -11.55 -5.30 -18.73
C LEU A 138 -12.90 -4.60 -18.41
N ARG A 139 -13.01 -3.28 -18.62
CA ARG A 139 -14.24 -2.52 -18.42
C ARG A 139 -15.33 -2.93 -19.41
N HIS A 140 -14.96 -3.05 -20.69
CA HIS A 140 -15.88 -3.48 -21.75
C HIS A 140 -16.47 -4.86 -21.43
N GLU A 141 -15.64 -5.83 -21.14
CA GLU A 141 -16.08 -7.20 -20.80
C GLU A 141 -16.92 -7.22 -19.51
N TYR A 142 -16.53 -6.46 -18.49
CA TYR A 142 -17.34 -6.37 -17.28
C TYR A 142 -18.74 -5.82 -17.54
N GLY A 143 -18.89 -4.86 -18.46
CA GLY A 143 -20.19 -4.31 -18.88
C GLY A 143 -21.01 -5.26 -19.76
N ALA A 144 -20.37 -6.23 -20.42
CA ALA A 144 -20.99 -7.15 -21.38
C ALA A 144 -21.51 -8.46 -20.75
N MET A 145 -21.98 -8.42 -19.52
CA MET A 145 -22.33 -9.61 -18.69
C MET A 145 -23.32 -10.61 -19.32
N ALA A 146 -24.08 -10.22 -20.31
CA ALA A 146 -25.08 -11.09 -20.95
C ALA A 146 -24.55 -11.89 -22.15
N SER A 147 -23.30 -11.70 -22.56
CA SER A 147 -22.74 -12.28 -23.79
C SER A 147 -22.19 -13.71 -23.65
N LEU A 148 -21.85 -14.10 -22.44
CA LEU A 148 -21.23 -15.39 -22.11
C LEU A 148 -21.90 -16.08 -20.91
N PRO A 149 -21.82 -17.41 -20.79
CA PRO A 149 -22.14 -18.07 -19.52
C PRO A 149 -21.28 -17.52 -18.38
N LEU A 150 -21.87 -17.36 -17.19
CA LEU A 150 -21.24 -16.69 -16.04
C LEU A 150 -19.84 -17.24 -15.71
N THR A 151 -19.65 -18.57 -15.79
CA THR A 151 -18.35 -19.21 -15.54
C THR A 151 -17.29 -18.82 -16.58
N ALA A 152 -17.64 -18.79 -17.86
CA ALA A 152 -16.75 -18.38 -18.94
C ALA A 152 -16.43 -16.86 -18.82
N HIS A 153 -17.43 -16.05 -18.51
CA HIS A 153 -17.24 -14.62 -18.31
C HIS A 153 -16.29 -14.33 -17.13
N THR A 154 -16.45 -15.05 -16.02
CA THR A 154 -15.54 -14.94 -14.86
C THR A 154 -14.09 -15.27 -15.25
N GLU A 155 -13.86 -16.28 -16.09
CA GLU A 155 -12.51 -16.63 -16.57
C GLU A 155 -11.93 -15.54 -17.50
N VAL A 156 -12.74 -14.95 -18.36
CA VAL A 156 -12.30 -13.82 -19.21
C VAL A 156 -11.89 -12.63 -18.35
N LEU A 157 -12.72 -12.25 -17.36
CA LEU A 157 -12.39 -11.15 -16.44
C LEU A 157 -11.12 -11.44 -15.63
N ARG A 158 -10.95 -12.69 -15.19
CA ARG A 158 -9.74 -13.13 -14.47
C ARG A 158 -8.50 -12.99 -15.33
N ALA A 159 -8.57 -13.42 -16.59
CA ALA A 159 -7.46 -13.30 -17.55
C ALA A 159 -7.10 -11.84 -17.83
N LEU A 160 -8.10 -10.97 -18.09
CA LEU A 160 -7.90 -9.56 -18.35
C LEU A 160 -7.33 -8.81 -17.14
N LEU A 161 -7.84 -9.08 -15.94
CA LEU A 161 -7.28 -8.53 -14.70
C LEU A 161 -5.84 -9.00 -14.51
N SER A 162 -5.54 -10.26 -14.81
CA SER A 162 -4.16 -10.79 -14.76
C SER A 162 -3.23 -10.02 -15.69
N VAL A 163 -3.64 -9.74 -16.92
CA VAL A 163 -2.87 -8.92 -17.86
C VAL A 163 -2.62 -7.53 -17.31
N LEU A 164 -3.65 -6.85 -16.81
CA LEU A 164 -3.53 -5.50 -16.23
C LEU A 164 -2.53 -5.47 -15.08
N LEU A 165 -2.63 -6.42 -14.14
CA LEU A 165 -1.77 -6.46 -12.96
C LEU A 165 -0.32 -6.77 -13.30
N VAL A 166 -0.07 -7.70 -14.23
CA VAL A 166 1.30 -8.02 -14.68
C VAL A 166 1.92 -6.82 -15.40
N ARG A 167 1.15 -6.10 -16.23
CA ARG A 167 1.62 -4.86 -16.88
C ARG A 167 1.97 -3.77 -15.86
N LEU A 168 1.12 -3.55 -14.86
CA LEU A 168 1.39 -2.58 -13.79
C LEU A 168 2.59 -2.98 -12.92
N ALA A 169 2.78 -4.28 -12.68
CA ALA A 169 3.95 -4.76 -11.95
C ALA A 169 5.27 -4.52 -12.71
N ALA A 170 5.24 -4.61 -14.04
CA ALA A 170 6.41 -4.36 -14.89
C ALA A 170 6.85 -2.89 -14.89
N VAL A 171 5.94 -1.94 -14.58
CA VAL A 171 6.26 -0.50 -14.47
C VAL A 171 7.12 -0.18 -13.25
N ARG A 172 7.19 -1.07 -12.27
CA ARG A 172 8.09 -0.90 -11.13
C ARG A 172 9.52 -0.93 -11.61
N GLU A 173 10.26 0.15 -11.34
CA GLU A 173 11.70 0.13 -11.54
C GLU A 173 12.32 -1.02 -10.73
N PRO A 174 12.99 -1.98 -11.38
CA PRO A 174 13.73 -2.97 -10.63
C PRO A 174 14.83 -2.26 -9.85
N ALA A 175 14.93 -2.52 -8.54
CA ALA A 175 16.11 -2.12 -7.78
C ALA A 175 17.35 -2.72 -8.48
N PRO A 176 18.48 -1.99 -8.59
CA PRO A 176 19.62 -2.34 -9.44
C PRO A 176 20.22 -3.74 -9.28
N ASP A 177 19.92 -4.45 -8.18
CA ASP A 177 20.39 -5.81 -7.89
C ASP A 177 19.23 -6.83 -7.70
N ALA A 178 18.08 -6.57 -8.29
CA ALA A 178 16.81 -7.21 -7.92
C ALA A 178 16.68 -8.69 -8.31
N ALA A 179 17.43 -9.21 -9.27
CA ALA A 179 17.15 -10.56 -9.78
C ALA A 179 17.54 -11.67 -8.79
N THR A 180 18.66 -11.53 -8.08
CA THR A 180 19.13 -12.56 -7.12
C THR A 180 18.66 -12.29 -5.68
N ALA A 181 18.58 -11.02 -5.29
CA ALA A 181 18.03 -10.60 -4.01
C ALA A 181 16.50 -10.83 -3.93
N SER A 182 15.81 -10.85 -5.08
CA SER A 182 14.36 -10.90 -5.15
C SER A 182 13.75 -12.22 -4.60
N GLY A 183 14.37 -13.37 -4.83
CA GLY A 183 13.87 -14.67 -4.33
C GLY A 183 13.97 -14.79 -2.82
N THR A 184 15.12 -14.46 -2.23
CA THR A 184 15.36 -14.48 -0.79
C THR A 184 14.51 -13.42 -0.09
N PHE A 185 14.44 -12.20 -0.65
CA PHE A 185 13.61 -11.15 -0.06
C PHE A 185 12.13 -11.49 -0.12
N ARG A 186 11.61 -12.03 -1.24
CA ARG A 186 10.20 -12.45 -1.33
C ARG A 186 9.83 -13.47 -0.26
N ARG A 187 10.67 -14.50 -0.04
CA ARG A 187 10.43 -15.49 1.02
C ARG A 187 10.46 -14.85 2.40
N PHE A 188 11.41 -13.96 2.65
CA PHE A 188 11.51 -13.22 3.89
C PHE A 188 10.29 -12.31 4.11
N HIS A 189 9.89 -11.55 3.10
CA HIS A 189 8.69 -10.72 3.14
C HIS A 189 7.44 -11.55 3.47
N ALA A 190 7.20 -12.66 2.74
CA ALA A 190 6.05 -13.53 2.99
C ALA A 190 6.06 -14.10 4.43
N ALA A 191 7.24 -14.44 4.95
CA ALA A 191 7.36 -14.89 6.33
C ALA A 191 7.06 -13.76 7.33
N VAL A 192 7.53 -12.54 7.08
CA VAL A 192 7.24 -11.37 7.94
C VAL A 192 5.75 -11.03 7.92
N GLU A 193 5.10 -11.05 6.77
CA GLU A 193 3.66 -10.81 6.67
C GLU A 193 2.84 -11.83 7.48
N ARG A 194 3.25 -13.09 7.45
CA ARG A 194 2.58 -14.17 8.19
C ARG A 194 2.86 -14.11 9.69
N ASP A 195 4.11 -13.88 10.09
CA ASP A 195 4.60 -14.17 11.44
C ASP A 195 4.99 -12.92 12.27
N HIS A 196 4.80 -11.69 11.76
CA HIS A 196 5.21 -10.46 12.46
C HIS A 196 4.55 -10.26 13.83
N ALA A 197 3.39 -10.88 14.06
CA ALA A 197 2.72 -10.89 15.36
C ALA A 197 3.27 -11.98 16.30
N VAL A 198 4.01 -12.96 15.78
CA VAL A 198 4.57 -14.09 16.55
C VAL A 198 6.01 -13.80 16.96
N THR A 199 6.82 -13.32 16.00
CA THR A 199 8.23 -13.02 16.25
C THR A 199 8.71 -11.74 15.61
N ARG A 200 9.68 -11.09 16.26
CA ARG A 200 10.39 -9.89 15.76
C ARG A 200 11.89 -10.13 15.61
N ARG A 201 12.32 -11.39 15.76
CA ARG A 201 13.74 -11.78 15.75
C ARG A 201 14.13 -12.24 14.37
N VAL A 202 15.09 -11.54 13.76
CA VAL A 202 15.59 -11.87 12.41
C VAL A 202 16.21 -13.27 12.37
N GLU A 203 16.79 -13.70 13.48
CA GLU A 203 17.38 -15.03 13.65
C GLU A 203 16.35 -16.14 13.45
N GLU A 204 15.12 -15.95 13.95
CA GLU A 204 14.03 -16.93 13.83
C GLU A 204 13.52 -17.00 12.39
N TYR A 205 13.38 -15.87 11.72
CA TYR A 205 13.08 -15.85 10.29
C TYR A 205 14.18 -16.51 9.45
N ALA A 206 15.44 -16.25 9.80
CA ALA A 206 16.56 -16.81 9.11
C ALA A 206 16.61 -18.34 9.25
N ALA A 207 16.40 -18.85 10.47
CA ALA A 207 16.33 -20.29 10.75
C ALA A 207 15.17 -20.96 10.00
N ALA A 208 13.96 -20.36 10.06
CA ALA A 208 12.76 -20.89 9.38
C ALA A 208 12.89 -20.95 7.85
N LEU A 209 13.66 -20.04 7.27
CA LEU A 209 13.85 -19.94 5.82
C LEU A 209 15.13 -20.63 5.30
N GLY A 210 15.97 -21.17 6.19
CA GLY A 210 17.24 -21.80 5.83
C GLY A 210 18.30 -20.79 5.37
N TYR A 211 18.26 -19.55 5.87
CA TYR A 211 19.22 -18.49 5.55
C TYR A 211 19.99 -18.03 6.80
N SER A 212 21.10 -17.30 6.59
CA SER A 212 21.73 -16.55 7.67
C SER A 212 21.04 -15.19 7.86
N PRO A 213 21.07 -14.59 9.09
CA PRO A 213 20.58 -13.23 9.32
C PRO A 213 21.25 -12.19 8.42
N ARG A 214 22.54 -12.39 8.10
CA ARG A 214 23.30 -11.55 7.17
C ARG A 214 22.73 -11.63 5.74
N THR A 215 22.34 -12.82 5.29
CA THR A 215 21.72 -13.02 3.98
C THR A 215 20.39 -12.30 3.89
N LEU A 216 19.53 -12.41 4.93
CA LEU A 216 18.26 -11.68 4.97
C LEU A 216 18.46 -10.16 5.00
N THR A 217 19.44 -9.68 5.78
CA THR A 217 19.74 -8.24 5.85
C THR A 217 20.23 -7.72 4.51
N ARG A 218 21.10 -8.45 3.79
CA ARG A 218 21.56 -8.06 2.45
C ARG A 218 20.41 -8.02 1.45
N ALA A 219 19.53 -9.03 1.47
CA ALA A 219 18.37 -9.09 0.60
C ALA A 219 17.37 -7.95 0.89
N ALA A 220 17.13 -7.63 2.17
CA ALA A 220 16.25 -6.53 2.57
C ALA A 220 16.85 -5.16 2.18
N LEU A 221 18.16 -4.93 2.39
CA LEU A 221 18.85 -3.72 1.98
C LEU A 221 18.77 -3.49 0.46
N ALA A 222 19.03 -4.53 -0.34
CA ALA A 222 18.94 -4.45 -1.79
C ALA A 222 17.52 -4.14 -2.28
N ALA A 223 16.49 -4.70 -1.63
CA ALA A 223 15.09 -4.55 -2.05
C ALA A 223 14.43 -3.27 -1.52
N THR A 224 14.81 -2.80 -0.32
CA THR A 224 14.06 -1.75 0.40
C THR A 224 14.92 -0.60 0.95
N GLY A 225 16.24 -0.73 0.87
CA GLY A 225 17.15 0.20 1.54
C GLY A 225 17.17 0.08 3.08
N ARG A 226 16.52 -0.95 3.65
CA ARG A 226 16.41 -1.18 5.10
C ARG A 226 17.02 -2.51 5.51
N THR A 227 17.59 -2.58 6.70
CA THR A 227 18.06 -3.87 7.27
C THR A 227 16.86 -4.79 7.51
N ALA A 228 17.09 -6.11 7.59
CA ALA A 228 16.03 -7.07 7.93
C ALA A 228 15.32 -6.72 9.24
N LYS A 229 16.07 -6.28 10.26
CA LYS A 229 15.50 -5.85 11.54
C LYS A 229 14.61 -4.62 11.41
N GLN A 230 15.06 -3.61 10.68
CA GLN A 230 14.24 -2.42 10.40
C GLN A 230 12.97 -2.79 9.65
N TYR A 231 13.08 -3.68 8.67
CA TYR A 231 11.95 -4.13 7.87
C TYR A 231 10.87 -4.82 8.73
N VAL A 232 11.27 -5.75 9.60
CA VAL A 232 10.35 -6.40 10.56
C VAL A 232 9.72 -5.38 11.51
N ASP A 233 10.55 -4.50 12.09
CA ASP A 233 10.07 -3.48 13.03
C ASP A 233 9.09 -2.50 12.40
N ASP A 234 9.30 -2.11 11.15
CA ASP A 234 8.39 -1.21 10.42
C ASP A 234 7.03 -1.90 10.17
N ARG A 235 7.04 -3.20 9.85
CA ARG A 235 5.81 -3.97 9.70
C ARG A 235 5.02 -4.08 11.01
N VAL A 236 5.73 -4.38 12.10
CA VAL A 236 5.13 -4.44 13.45
C VAL A 236 4.59 -3.07 13.86
N LEU A 237 5.34 -1.99 13.60
CA LEU A 237 4.89 -0.62 13.89
C LEU A 237 3.62 -0.26 13.14
N LEU A 238 3.53 -0.63 11.85
CA LEU A 238 2.32 -0.38 11.07
C LEU A 238 1.12 -1.11 11.66
N GLU A 239 1.26 -2.38 12.01
CA GLU A 239 0.17 -3.12 12.61
C GLU A 239 -0.20 -2.57 13.98
N ALA A 240 0.80 -2.14 14.77
CA ALA A 240 0.57 -1.44 16.02
C ALA A 240 -0.26 -0.17 15.84
N LYS A 241 0.10 0.66 14.84
CA LYS A 241 -0.67 1.87 14.49
C LYS A 241 -2.10 1.54 14.07
N ARG A 242 -2.28 0.52 13.24
CA ARG A 242 -3.60 0.06 12.80
C ARG A 242 -4.45 -0.39 14.00
N LEU A 243 -3.91 -1.24 14.88
CA LEU A 243 -4.62 -1.73 16.06
C LEU A 243 -4.93 -0.59 17.05
N LEU A 244 -3.97 0.29 17.33
CA LEU A 244 -4.18 1.42 18.23
C LEU A 244 -5.27 2.36 17.75
N TRP A 245 -5.30 2.63 16.46
CA TRP A 245 -6.23 3.58 15.86
C TRP A 245 -7.63 3.00 15.67
N HIS A 246 -7.74 1.68 15.44
CA HIS A 246 -8.96 1.08 14.90
C HIS A 246 -9.68 0.11 15.81
N SER A 247 -9.03 -0.47 16.82
CA SER A 247 -9.64 -1.56 17.56
C SER A 247 -10.22 -1.16 18.92
N GLY A 248 -10.03 0.06 19.37
CA GLY A 248 -10.39 0.45 20.75
C GLY A 248 -9.62 -0.32 21.84
N LEU A 249 -8.79 -1.31 21.47
CA LEU A 249 -8.06 -2.17 22.41
C LEU A 249 -7.09 -1.36 23.27
N PRO A 250 -7.00 -1.60 24.56
CA PRO A 250 -5.98 -0.98 25.39
C PRO A 250 -4.57 -1.37 24.92
N ALA A 251 -3.58 -0.50 25.17
CA ALA A 251 -2.21 -0.71 24.69
C ALA A 251 -1.61 -2.07 25.12
N ARG A 252 -2.01 -2.59 26.29
CA ARG A 252 -1.59 -3.91 26.79
C ARG A 252 -2.06 -5.05 25.87
N GLU A 253 -3.28 -4.96 25.37
CA GLU A 253 -3.84 -5.97 24.47
C GLU A 253 -3.24 -5.90 23.07
N VAL A 254 -2.97 -4.68 22.59
CA VAL A 254 -2.19 -4.46 21.35
C VAL A 254 -0.80 -5.06 21.50
N ALA A 255 -0.12 -4.83 22.62
CA ALA A 255 1.17 -5.43 22.93
C ALA A 255 1.14 -6.96 22.86
N ALA A 256 0.17 -7.57 23.53
CA ALA A 256 0.01 -9.03 23.55
C ALA A 256 -0.26 -9.59 22.14
N ARG A 257 -1.11 -8.94 21.33
CA ARG A 257 -1.41 -9.34 19.93
C ARG A 257 -0.20 -9.25 19.00
N LEU A 258 0.75 -8.39 19.32
CA LEU A 258 1.97 -8.18 18.53
C LEU A 258 3.18 -8.93 19.11
N GLY A 259 2.96 -9.90 20.02
CA GLY A 259 4.02 -10.74 20.58
C GLY A 259 5.01 -10.00 21.48
N PHE A 260 4.60 -8.88 22.11
CA PHE A 260 5.41 -8.24 23.13
C PHE A 260 5.24 -8.93 24.48
N ALA A 261 6.33 -9.10 25.21
CA ALA A 261 6.31 -9.72 26.55
C ALA A 261 5.44 -8.92 27.54
N ASP A 262 5.49 -7.59 27.43
CA ASP A 262 4.70 -6.69 28.25
C ASP A 262 4.38 -5.36 27.54
N ALA A 263 3.47 -4.59 28.13
CA ALA A 263 3.05 -3.28 27.60
C ALA A 263 4.14 -2.20 27.68
N SER A 264 5.13 -2.35 28.60
CA SER A 264 6.23 -1.41 28.75
C SER A 264 7.19 -1.51 27.58
N ASP A 265 7.54 -2.74 27.17
CA ASP A 265 8.40 -2.99 26.00
C ASP A 265 7.74 -2.55 24.71
N PHE A 266 6.43 -2.79 24.57
CA PHE A 266 5.65 -2.25 23.48
C PHE A 266 5.67 -0.71 23.45
N THR A 267 5.48 -0.06 24.59
CA THR A 267 5.47 1.39 24.70
C THR A 267 6.83 2.00 24.34
N LYS A 268 7.93 1.38 24.79
CA LYS A 268 9.29 1.79 24.42
C LYS A 268 9.54 1.63 22.93
N PHE A 269 9.19 0.46 22.37
CA PHE A 269 9.29 0.18 20.94
C PHE A 269 8.51 1.21 20.11
N PHE A 270 7.23 1.41 20.45
CA PHE A 270 6.36 2.31 19.72
C PHE A 270 6.88 3.75 19.77
N ARG A 271 7.25 4.25 20.97
CA ARG A 271 7.78 5.62 21.14
C ARG A 271 9.08 5.82 20.36
N LEU A 272 9.99 4.84 20.37
CA LEU A 272 11.25 4.92 19.63
C LEU A 272 11.02 5.03 18.12
N ARG A 273 10.00 4.36 17.60
CA ARG A 273 9.73 4.24 16.16
C ARG A 273 8.71 5.26 15.64
N ALA A 274 7.71 5.60 16.43
CA ALA A 274 6.66 6.55 16.05
C ALA A 274 6.95 7.99 16.50
N GLY A 275 7.90 8.18 17.43
CA GLY A 275 8.19 9.51 18.01
C GLY A 275 7.27 9.91 19.17
N GLU A 276 6.19 9.15 19.41
CA GLU A 276 5.17 9.44 20.44
C GLU A 276 4.71 8.15 21.12
N THR A 277 3.98 8.29 22.25
CA THR A 277 3.44 7.13 22.95
C THR A 277 2.22 6.53 22.26
N PRO A 278 1.90 5.22 22.48
CA PRO A 278 0.68 4.60 21.96
C PRO A 278 -0.60 5.36 22.33
N GLY A 279 -0.65 5.94 23.54
CA GLY A 279 -1.78 6.73 24.01
C GLY A 279 -1.92 8.06 23.28
N ALA A 280 -0.79 8.77 23.07
CA ALA A 280 -0.77 10.04 22.32
C ALA A 280 -1.18 9.81 20.86
N PHE A 281 -0.62 8.77 20.23
CA PHE A 281 -0.99 8.38 18.86
C PHE A 281 -2.50 8.12 18.72
N ARG A 282 -3.11 7.40 19.68
CA ARG A 282 -4.55 7.12 19.67
C ARG A 282 -5.41 8.38 19.85
N ALA A 283 -4.98 9.32 20.67
CA ALA A 283 -5.70 10.58 20.87
C ALA A 283 -5.76 11.43 19.59
N GLY A 284 -4.89 11.15 18.62
CA GLY A 284 -4.75 11.94 17.41
C GLY A 284 -4.09 13.30 17.66
N PRO A 285 -3.82 14.11 16.63
CA PRO A 285 -3.33 15.46 16.81
C PRO A 285 -4.35 16.26 17.61
N SER A 286 -3.93 16.79 18.76
CA SER A 286 -4.76 17.71 19.55
C SER A 286 -5.25 18.83 18.66
N LYS A 287 -6.55 19.14 18.69
CA LYS A 287 -7.15 20.24 17.91
C LYS A 287 -6.55 21.62 18.25
N ASP A 288 -5.70 21.69 19.28
CA ASP A 288 -5.05 22.90 19.79
C ASP A 288 -3.55 23.02 19.51
N ALA A 289 -2.95 22.10 18.72
CA ALA A 289 -1.57 22.27 18.30
C ALA A 289 -1.52 23.21 17.08
N GLY A 290 -1.48 24.51 17.34
CA GLY A 290 -1.06 25.51 16.37
C GLY A 290 0.34 25.18 15.82
N PRO A 291 0.75 25.76 14.67
CA PRO A 291 1.96 25.36 13.96
C PRO A 291 3.17 25.41 14.88
N SER A 292 3.82 24.27 15.07
CA SER A 292 5.02 24.12 15.89
C SER A 292 6.13 25.06 15.39
N LYS A 293 6.50 26.05 16.23
CA LYS A 293 7.56 27.04 15.98
C LYS A 293 8.99 26.49 16.08
N ASN A 294 9.22 25.20 15.86
CA ASN A 294 10.55 24.57 15.98
C ASN A 294 11.00 23.81 14.73
N ALA A 295 10.87 24.42 13.55
CA ALA A 295 11.71 24.08 12.43
C ALA A 295 12.90 25.06 12.43
N ARG A 296 13.99 24.73 13.14
CA ARG A 296 15.27 25.42 12.96
C ARG A 296 15.80 25.09 11.56
N PRO A 297 16.04 26.08 10.70
CA PRO A 297 16.74 25.81 9.45
C PRO A 297 18.20 25.44 9.76
N SER A 298 18.65 24.33 9.19
CA SER A 298 20.05 23.91 9.21
C SER A 298 20.91 24.99 8.57
N LYS A 299 21.68 25.72 9.38
CA LYS A 299 22.76 26.59 8.93
C LYS A 299 23.96 25.72 8.64
N ASN A 300 24.14 25.28 7.41
CA ASN A 300 25.45 24.94 6.85
C ASN A 300 25.37 24.87 5.31
N ALA A 301 25.55 26.02 4.71
CA ALA A 301 26.12 26.18 3.37
C ALA A 301 26.80 27.55 3.33
N GLY A 302 28.07 27.57 3.72
CA GLY A 302 28.95 28.73 3.53
C GLY A 302 29.24 28.91 2.03
N PRO A 303 29.34 30.12 1.53
CA PRO A 303 29.61 30.37 0.13
C PRO A 303 31.07 30.00 -0.25
N SER A 304 31.20 29.15 -1.25
CA SER A 304 32.47 28.87 -1.95
C SER A 304 33.03 30.15 -2.60
N LYS A 305 34.22 30.58 -2.13
CA LYS A 305 35.04 31.59 -2.75
C LYS A 305 35.69 30.99 -4.02
N SER A 306 35.15 31.28 -5.19
CA SER A 306 35.93 31.28 -6.44
C SER A 306 35.11 31.85 -7.60
N ALA A 307 35.04 33.18 -7.67
CA ALA A 307 34.74 33.91 -8.90
C ALA A 307 35.09 35.40 -8.70
N LYS A 308 36.37 35.67 -8.57
CA LYS A 308 36.89 37.03 -8.66
C LYS A 308 38.35 36.94 -9.12
N GLU A 309 38.55 36.62 -10.39
CA GLU A 309 39.80 36.85 -11.14
C GLU A 309 39.53 36.52 -12.62
N ALA A 310 38.77 37.37 -13.31
CA ALA A 310 38.75 37.43 -14.78
C ALA A 310 38.03 38.70 -15.27
N GLU A 311 38.44 39.88 -14.76
CA GLU A 311 38.12 41.17 -15.39
C GLU A 311 39.21 42.18 -15.04
N ALA A 312 40.43 41.93 -15.54
CA ALA A 312 41.49 42.91 -15.69
C ALA A 312 42.55 42.33 -16.63
N ASN A 313 42.29 42.34 -17.94
CA ASN A 313 43.23 42.50 -19.02
C ASN A 313 42.55 42.14 -20.35
N GLY A 314 42.31 43.15 -21.13
CA GLY A 314 41.96 43.00 -22.53
C GLY A 314 40.90 44.00 -22.96
#